data_a14542031d9969651c55566828c2dfc4
#
_entry.id   a14542031d9969651c55566828c2dfc4
#
_cell.length_a   1.000
_cell.length_b   1.000
_cell.length_c   1.000
_cell.angle_alpha   90.00
_cell.angle_beta   90.00
_cell.angle_gamma   90.00
#
_symmetry.space_group_name_H-M   'P 1'
#
loop_
_entity.id
_entity.type
_entity.pdbx_description
1 polymer ?
#
loop_
_entity_poly.entity_id
_entity_poly.type
_entity_poly.pdbx_seq_one_letter_code
_entity_poly.pdbx_strand_id
1 'polypeptide(L)'
;MQSLLPFLLFAFASTITPGPTNILALSHGARFGVRATLPLVFGACLAAALIVLLVGLGLGEALLRYPRVQLAMSWLGALWLSWLAWQLWRSAAAPLNTTDARELGPLGAAALQLVNPKVWMMAVAVVSVFAAGSADKALRVLQLSLIFLLLAMPSMTAWALLGAGSARLLQSPQRMKRFNQVLALLLFASTWLALLV
;
A
#
# COMPACT_ATOMS: atom_id res chain seq x y z
N MET A 1 -14.09 27.42 -5.81
CA MET A 1 -12.98 26.45 -5.94
C MET A 1 -12.71 25.87 -4.56
N GLN A 2 -13.00 24.59 -4.33
CA GLN A 2 -12.59 23.94 -3.08
C GLN A 2 -11.06 23.92 -3.03
N SER A 3 -10.46 24.39 -1.95
CA SER A 3 -9.00 24.41 -1.81
C SER A 3 -8.46 22.97 -1.87
N LEU A 4 -7.40 22.74 -2.64
CA LEU A 4 -6.75 21.43 -2.75
C LEU A 4 -5.92 21.09 -1.50
N LEU A 5 -5.62 22.07 -0.67
CA LEU A 5 -4.76 21.90 0.49
C LEU A 5 -5.23 20.82 1.48
N PRO A 6 -6.52 20.75 1.89
CA PRO A 6 -7.00 19.68 2.75
C PRO A 6 -6.81 18.29 2.14
N PHE A 7 -7.01 18.17 0.81
CA PHE A 7 -6.78 16.91 0.11
C PHE A 7 -5.29 16.54 0.06
N LEU A 8 -4.40 17.49 -0.20
CA LEU A 8 -2.95 17.24 -0.21
C LEU A 8 -2.47 16.75 1.15
N LEU A 9 -2.92 17.37 2.23
CA LEU A 9 -2.60 16.95 3.61
C LEU A 9 -3.15 15.56 3.91
N PHE A 10 -4.40 15.28 3.53
CA PHE A 10 -5.01 13.96 3.69
C PHE A 10 -4.26 12.90 2.90
N ALA A 11 -3.99 13.15 1.61
CA ALA A 11 -3.31 12.21 0.73
C ALA A 11 -1.87 11.93 1.22
N PHE A 12 -1.14 12.96 1.65
CA PHE A 12 0.19 12.77 2.24
C PHE A 12 0.11 11.96 3.53
N ALA A 13 -0.75 12.33 4.47
CA ALA A 13 -0.90 11.61 5.75
C ALA A 13 -1.29 10.14 5.52
N SER A 14 -2.23 9.88 4.61
CA SER A 14 -2.69 8.52 4.33
C SER A 14 -1.62 7.64 3.66
N THR A 15 -0.79 8.23 2.79
CA THR A 15 0.27 7.49 2.07
C THR A 15 1.52 7.27 2.91
N ILE A 16 1.88 8.22 3.79
CA ILE A 16 3.06 8.11 4.67
C ILE A 16 2.77 7.27 5.92
N THR A 17 1.51 7.17 6.35
CA THR A 17 1.13 6.35 7.51
C THR A 17 1.44 4.88 7.26
N PRO A 18 2.09 4.19 8.20
CA PRO A 18 2.42 2.79 8.05
C PRO A 18 1.20 1.93 7.69
N GLY A 19 1.37 1.06 6.72
CA GLY A 19 0.36 0.11 6.29
C GLY A 19 1.01 -1.07 5.57
N PRO A 20 0.23 -2.09 5.18
CA PRO A 20 0.77 -3.32 4.60
C PRO A 20 1.76 -3.06 3.45
N THR A 21 1.40 -2.21 2.51
CA THR A 21 2.24 -1.92 1.33
C THR A 21 3.51 -1.13 1.69
N ASN A 22 3.43 -0.22 2.66
CA ASN A 22 4.59 0.54 3.15
C ASN A 22 5.61 -0.40 3.81
N ILE A 23 5.14 -1.35 4.62
CA ILE A 23 5.98 -2.34 5.28
C ILE A 23 6.66 -3.26 4.25
N LEU A 24 5.94 -3.64 3.19
CA LEU A 24 6.50 -4.42 2.10
C LEU A 24 7.56 -3.63 1.31
N ALA A 25 7.33 -2.35 1.01
CA ALA A 25 8.31 -1.49 0.35
C ALA A 25 9.58 -1.32 1.20
N LEU A 26 9.44 -1.14 2.52
CA LEU A 26 10.54 -1.06 3.46
C LEU A 26 11.32 -2.38 3.52
N SER A 27 10.63 -3.53 3.65
CA SER A 27 11.27 -4.84 3.66
C SER A 27 12.00 -5.14 2.35
N HIS A 28 11.36 -4.86 1.21
CA HIS A 28 11.94 -5.06 -0.12
C HIS A 28 13.16 -4.14 -0.33
N GLY A 29 13.05 -2.86 0.10
CA GLY A 29 14.15 -1.91 0.06
C GLY A 29 15.36 -2.34 0.90
N ALA A 30 15.13 -2.88 2.10
CA ALA A 30 16.19 -3.40 2.96
C ALA A 30 16.90 -4.62 2.35
N ARG A 31 16.18 -5.44 1.58
CA ARG A 31 16.69 -6.69 1.01
C ARG A 31 17.34 -6.50 -0.37
N PHE A 32 16.72 -5.73 -1.25
CA PHE A 32 17.11 -5.63 -2.67
C PHE A 32 17.58 -4.22 -3.07
N GLY A 33 17.48 -3.26 -2.15
CA GLY A 33 17.79 -1.85 -2.41
C GLY A 33 16.68 -1.10 -3.12
N VAL A 34 16.86 0.23 -3.23
CA VAL A 34 15.83 1.14 -3.75
C VAL A 34 15.49 0.86 -5.21
N ARG A 35 16.51 0.68 -6.06
CA ARG A 35 16.30 0.52 -7.51
C ARG A 35 15.43 -0.70 -7.83
N ALA A 36 15.67 -1.83 -7.17
CA ALA A 36 14.86 -3.04 -7.33
C ALA A 36 13.44 -2.89 -6.75
N THR A 37 13.24 -1.93 -5.82
CA THR A 37 11.94 -1.67 -5.20
C THR A 37 11.08 -0.70 -6.02
N LEU A 38 11.65 0.11 -6.91
CA LEU A 38 10.88 1.08 -7.71
C LEU A 38 9.74 0.46 -8.54
N PRO A 39 9.89 -0.71 -9.20
CA PRO A 39 8.77 -1.35 -9.90
C PRO A 39 7.60 -1.72 -8.98
N LEU A 40 7.89 -2.21 -7.76
CA LEU A 40 6.88 -2.47 -6.72
C LEU A 40 6.17 -1.18 -6.33
N VAL A 41 6.93 -0.10 -6.05
CA VAL A 41 6.39 1.22 -5.70
C VAL A 41 5.47 1.73 -6.80
N PHE A 42 5.92 1.69 -8.06
CA PHE A 42 5.14 2.13 -9.21
C PHE A 42 3.83 1.34 -9.34
N GLY A 43 3.89 0.01 -9.32
CA GLY A 43 2.72 -0.85 -9.44
C GLY A 43 1.70 -0.61 -8.33
N ALA A 44 2.18 -0.48 -7.09
CA ALA A 44 1.32 -0.21 -5.94
C ALA A 44 0.66 1.17 -6.01
N CYS A 45 1.42 2.23 -6.31
CA CYS A 45 0.89 3.59 -6.38
C CYS A 45 -0.08 3.78 -7.55
N LEU A 46 0.24 3.20 -8.71
CA LEU A 46 -0.65 3.24 -9.87
C LEU A 46 -1.97 2.52 -9.57
N ALA A 47 -1.91 1.33 -9.01
CA ALA A 47 -3.12 0.58 -8.65
C ALA A 47 -3.97 1.33 -7.61
N ALA A 48 -3.35 1.94 -6.60
CA ALA A 48 -4.07 2.74 -5.61
C ALA A 48 -4.75 3.95 -6.26
N ALA A 49 -4.08 4.66 -7.16
CA ALA A 49 -4.66 5.78 -7.90
C ALA A 49 -5.80 5.33 -8.82
N LEU A 50 -5.66 4.18 -9.49
CA LEU A 50 -6.73 3.60 -10.30
C LEU A 50 -7.93 3.19 -9.45
N ILE A 51 -7.72 2.68 -8.24
CA ILE A 51 -8.82 2.38 -7.31
C ILE A 51 -9.56 3.67 -6.93
N VAL A 52 -8.87 4.79 -6.64
CA VAL A 52 -9.50 6.09 -6.40
C VAL A 52 -10.34 6.52 -7.60
N LEU A 53 -9.81 6.38 -8.81
CA LEU A 53 -10.51 6.70 -10.05
C LEU A 53 -11.77 5.85 -10.22
N LEU A 54 -11.66 4.53 -10.10
CA LEU A 54 -12.76 3.58 -10.26
C LEU A 54 -13.86 3.79 -9.22
N VAL A 55 -13.49 4.01 -7.97
CA VAL A 55 -14.43 4.33 -6.87
C VAL A 55 -15.21 5.61 -7.19
N GLY A 56 -14.52 6.64 -7.70
CA GLY A 56 -15.15 7.91 -8.05
C GLY A 56 -16.04 7.85 -9.30
N LEU A 57 -15.74 6.95 -10.23
CA LEU A 57 -16.56 6.71 -11.43
C LEU A 57 -17.78 5.80 -11.20
N GLY A 58 -18.03 5.37 -9.95
CA GLY A 58 -19.25 4.66 -9.58
C GLY A 58 -19.05 3.29 -8.94
N LEU A 59 -17.84 2.70 -9.02
CA LEU A 59 -17.56 1.41 -8.37
C LEU A 59 -17.75 1.49 -6.84
N GLY A 60 -17.51 2.68 -6.25
CA GLY A 60 -17.75 2.92 -4.83
C GLY A 60 -19.22 2.75 -4.45
N GLU A 61 -20.13 3.29 -5.24
CA GLU A 61 -21.57 3.14 -5.02
C GLU A 61 -22.03 1.68 -5.18
N ALA A 62 -21.49 0.99 -6.19
CA ALA A 62 -21.74 -0.43 -6.39
C ALA A 62 -21.26 -1.26 -5.18
N LEU A 63 -20.03 -1.00 -4.69
CA LEU A 63 -19.49 -1.69 -3.51
C LEU A 63 -20.33 -1.43 -2.26
N LEU A 64 -20.80 -0.20 -2.03
CA LEU A 64 -21.66 0.14 -0.90
C LEU A 64 -23.01 -0.59 -0.95
N ARG A 65 -23.51 -0.95 -2.15
CA ARG A 65 -24.76 -1.74 -2.32
C ARG A 65 -24.61 -3.22 -1.99
N TYR A 66 -23.37 -3.74 -1.98
CA TYR A 66 -23.10 -5.16 -1.77
C TYR A 66 -22.13 -5.40 -0.58
N PRO A 67 -22.62 -5.25 0.67
CA PRO A 67 -21.78 -5.42 1.87
C PRO A 67 -21.09 -6.78 1.96
N ARG A 68 -21.70 -7.83 1.42
CA ARG A 68 -21.12 -9.18 1.37
C ARG A 68 -19.88 -9.23 0.47
N VAL A 69 -19.86 -8.46 -0.62
CA VAL A 69 -18.70 -8.36 -1.52
C VAL A 69 -17.55 -7.64 -0.81
N GLN A 70 -17.85 -6.53 -0.13
CA GLN A 70 -16.85 -5.82 0.69
C GLN A 70 -16.27 -6.73 1.76
N LEU A 71 -17.12 -7.46 2.48
CA LEU A 71 -16.69 -8.39 3.52
C LEU A 71 -15.79 -9.49 2.93
N ALA A 72 -16.18 -10.09 1.81
CA ALA A 72 -15.38 -11.11 1.13
C ALA A 72 -14.01 -10.57 0.69
N MET A 73 -13.96 -9.37 0.08
CA MET A 73 -12.70 -8.72 -0.31
C MET A 73 -11.81 -8.44 0.89
N SER A 74 -12.38 -7.96 2.00
CA SER A 74 -11.64 -7.66 3.23
C SER A 74 -11.03 -8.94 3.84
N TRP A 75 -11.79 -10.04 3.90
CA TRP A 75 -11.29 -11.33 4.39
C TRP A 75 -10.24 -11.94 3.47
N LEU A 76 -10.44 -11.93 2.15
CA LEU A 76 -9.45 -12.39 1.18
C LEU A 76 -8.15 -11.59 1.30
N GLY A 77 -8.27 -10.26 1.45
CA GLY A 77 -7.14 -9.38 1.67
C GLY A 77 -6.39 -9.69 2.96
N ALA A 78 -7.12 -9.87 4.06
CA ALA A 78 -6.51 -10.19 5.35
C ALA A 78 -5.79 -11.55 5.34
N LEU A 79 -6.39 -12.56 4.73
CA LEU A 79 -5.76 -13.88 4.59
C LEU A 79 -4.50 -13.80 3.72
N TRP A 80 -4.55 -13.10 2.60
CA TRP A 80 -3.39 -12.90 1.72
C TRP A 80 -2.25 -12.15 2.42
N LEU A 81 -2.57 -11.02 3.09
CA LEU A 81 -1.57 -10.23 3.81
C LEU A 81 -1.02 -11.00 5.03
N SER A 82 -1.82 -11.82 5.69
CA SER A 82 -1.37 -12.72 6.76
C SER A 82 -0.40 -13.79 6.24
N TRP A 83 -0.66 -14.33 5.05
CA TRP A 83 0.25 -15.25 4.39
C TRP A 83 1.58 -14.58 4.00
N LEU A 84 1.53 -13.33 3.50
CA LEU A 84 2.75 -12.54 3.23
C LEU A 84 3.52 -12.24 4.52
N ALA A 85 2.83 -11.89 5.61
CA ALA A 85 3.46 -11.70 6.91
C ALA A 85 4.14 -12.98 7.40
N TRP A 86 3.50 -14.13 7.21
CA TRP A 86 4.11 -15.43 7.49
C TRP A 86 5.35 -15.71 6.64
N GLN A 87 5.31 -15.43 5.34
CA GLN A 87 6.48 -15.56 4.48
C GLN A 87 7.62 -14.65 4.94
N LEU A 88 7.30 -13.39 5.28
CA LEU A 88 8.28 -12.42 5.79
C LEU A 88 8.89 -12.90 7.12
N TRP A 89 8.08 -13.48 8.02
CA TRP A 89 8.54 -14.08 9.26
C TRP A 89 9.52 -15.23 9.02
N ARG A 90 9.24 -16.07 8.04
CA ARG A 90 10.09 -17.24 7.68
C ARG A 90 11.32 -16.88 6.86
N SER A 91 11.31 -15.78 6.12
CA SER A 91 12.43 -15.36 5.23
C SER A 91 13.70 -14.91 5.98
N ALA A 92 13.76 -15.21 7.23
CA ALA A 92 14.65 -14.65 8.24
C ALA A 92 16.11 -15.10 8.19
N ALA A 93 16.53 -15.99 7.31
CA ALA A 93 17.86 -16.61 7.39
C ALA A 93 18.60 -16.76 6.06
N ALA A 94 18.01 -16.36 4.93
CA ALA A 94 18.73 -16.48 3.65
C ALA A 94 19.72 -15.33 3.49
N PRO A 95 21.00 -15.63 3.16
CA PRO A 95 21.95 -14.61 2.74
C PRO A 95 21.38 -13.79 1.58
N LEU A 96 21.80 -12.54 1.46
CA LEU A 96 21.37 -11.59 0.41
C LEU A 96 21.59 -12.09 -1.05
N ASN A 97 22.20 -13.26 -1.23
CA ASN A 97 22.61 -13.83 -2.52
C ASN A 97 21.75 -14.98 -3.03
N THR A 98 20.57 -15.27 -2.44
CA THR A 98 19.73 -16.34 -2.97
C THR A 98 18.81 -15.82 -4.07
N THR A 99 19.09 -16.29 -5.28
CA THR A 99 18.31 -16.12 -6.53
C THR A 99 16.84 -16.58 -6.44
N ASP A 100 16.44 -17.24 -5.37
CA ASP A 100 15.10 -17.84 -5.19
C ASP A 100 14.07 -16.94 -4.48
N ALA A 101 14.46 -15.77 -4.02
CA ALA A 101 13.48 -14.82 -3.49
C ALA A 101 12.79 -14.13 -4.67
N ARG A 102 11.61 -14.59 -5.05
CA ARG A 102 10.77 -13.90 -6.04
C ARG A 102 10.57 -12.47 -5.61
N GLU A 103 11.17 -11.54 -6.35
CA GLU A 103 10.90 -10.13 -6.22
C GLU A 103 9.41 -9.89 -6.48
N LEU A 104 8.76 -9.17 -5.59
CA LEU A 104 7.38 -8.76 -5.82
C LEU A 104 7.40 -7.70 -6.94
N GLY A 105 7.10 -8.14 -8.14
CA GLY A 105 7.04 -7.26 -9.31
C GLY A 105 5.87 -6.27 -9.25
N PRO A 106 5.78 -5.34 -10.21
CA PRO A 106 4.75 -4.29 -10.22
C PRO A 106 3.32 -4.86 -10.26
N LEU A 107 3.10 -5.97 -10.96
CA LEU A 107 1.78 -6.64 -11.02
C LEU A 107 1.40 -7.27 -9.68
N GLY A 108 2.33 -7.90 -8.98
CA GLY A 108 2.09 -8.42 -7.64
C GLY A 108 1.77 -7.32 -6.64
N ALA A 109 2.49 -6.19 -6.72
CA ALA A 109 2.22 -5.02 -5.89
C ALA A 109 0.86 -4.36 -6.21
N ALA A 110 0.47 -4.34 -7.48
CA ALA A 110 -0.85 -3.87 -7.90
C ALA A 110 -1.97 -4.79 -7.40
N ALA A 111 -1.80 -6.11 -7.52
CA ALA A 111 -2.75 -7.09 -7.02
C ALA A 111 -2.97 -6.98 -5.50
N LEU A 112 -1.90 -6.68 -4.74
CA LEU A 112 -2.00 -6.41 -3.31
C LEU A 112 -2.91 -5.22 -2.98
N GLN A 113 -2.95 -4.20 -3.82
CA GLN A 113 -3.84 -3.05 -3.58
C GLN A 113 -5.30 -3.40 -3.76
N LEU A 114 -5.63 -4.34 -4.65
CA LEU A 114 -7.01 -4.80 -4.84
C LEU A 114 -7.58 -5.49 -3.60
N VAL A 115 -6.73 -6.13 -2.81
CA VAL A 115 -7.13 -6.82 -1.57
C VAL A 115 -6.78 -6.04 -0.29
N ASN A 116 -6.21 -4.85 -0.41
CA ASN A 116 -5.82 -4.01 0.71
C ASN A 116 -6.98 -3.13 1.17
N PRO A 117 -7.63 -3.41 2.32
CA PRO A 117 -8.79 -2.66 2.76
C PRO A 117 -8.49 -1.17 2.98
N LYS A 118 -7.29 -0.82 3.44
CA LYS A 118 -6.87 0.57 3.63
C LYS A 118 -7.03 1.41 2.36
N VAL A 119 -6.69 0.84 1.20
CA VAL A 119 -6.76 1.58 -0.08
C VAL A 119 -8.20 1.84 -0.50
N TRP A 120 -9.09 0.87 -0.32
CA TRP A 120 -10.51 1.03 -0.62
C TRP A 120 -11.19 2.06 0.30
N MET A 121 -10.95 1.96 1.61
CA MET A 121 -11.48 2.93 2.58
C MET A 121 -10.99 4.34 2.27
N MET A 122 -9.71 4.50 1.99
CA MET A 122 -9.12 5.77 1.60
C MET A 122 -9.72 6.29 0.30
N ALA A 123 -9.90 5.46 -0.72
CA ALA A 123 -10.50 5.85 -2.00
C ALA A 123 -11.94 6.35 -1.82
N VAL A 124 -12.75 5.64 -1.00
CA VAL A 124 -14.11 6.06 -0.65
C VAL A 124 -14.07 7.41 0.08
N ALA A 125 -13.20 7.59 1.06
CA ALA A 125 -13.06 8.85 1.79
C ALA A 125 -12.68 10.01 0.85
N VAL A 126 -11.69 9.80 -0.04
CA VAL A 126 -11.27 10.82 -1.04
C VAL A 126 -12.45 11.25 -1.90
N VAL A 127 -13.19 10.30 -2.44
CA VAL A 127 -14.31 10.61 -3.35
C VAL A 127 -15.46 11.27 -2.60
N SER A 128 -15.82 10.75 -1.42
CA SER A 128 -16.93 11.27 -0.63
C SER A 128 -16.69 12.69 -0.10
N VAL A 129 -15.45 13.01 0.27
CA VAL A 129 -15.12 14.32 0.88
C VAL A 129 -14.71 15.34 -0.18
N PHE A 130 -13.91 14.95 -1.16
CA PHE A 130 -13.23 15.89 -2.05
C PHE A 130 -13.78 15.95 -3.47
N ALA A 131 -14.65 15.01 -3.87
CA ALA A 131 -15.32 15.02 -5.16
C ALA A 131 -16.82 15.35 -5.08
N ALA A 132 -17.43 15.31 -3.88
CA ALA A 132 -18.83 15.64 -3.68
C ALA A 132 -19.12 17.11 -4.05
N GLY A 133 -20.26 17.33 -4.71
CA GLY A 133 -20.71 18.68 -5.09
C GLY A 133 -19.92 19.34 -6.23
N SER A 134 -19.01 18.62 -6.89
CA SER A 134 -18.27 19.14 -8.05
C SER A 134 -19.18 19.16 -9.28
N ALA A 135 -19.16 20.27 -10.05
CA ALA A 135 -19.96 20.41 -11.28
C ALA A 135 -19.56 19.34 -12.32
N ASP A 136 -18.28 19.03 -12.43
CA ASP A 136 -17.75 17.90 -13.22
C ASP A 136 -17.07 16.92 -12.27
N LYS A 137 -17.86 15.93 -11.79
CA LYS A 137 -17.36 14.89 -10.89
C LYS A 137 -16.25 14.05 -11.53
N ALA A 138 -16.37 13.72 -12.82
CA ALA A 138 -15.43 12.84 -13.49
C ALA A 138 -14.03 13.53 -13.61
N LEU A 139 -14.02 14.77 -14.04
CA LEU A 139 -12.78 15.57 -14.10
C LEU A 139 -12.17 15.75 -12.73
N ARG A 140 -12.99 16.02 -11.70
CA ARG A 140 -12.52 16.17 -10.32
C ARG A 140 -11.88 14.90 -9.79
N VAL A 141 -12.53 13.75 -9.99
CA VAL A 141 -12.00 12.43 -9.59
C VAL A 141 -10.68 12.12 -10.29
N LEU A 142 -10.57 12.41 -11.59
CA LEU A 142 -9.32 12.25 -12.34
C LEU A 142 -8.21 13.11 -11.73
N GLN A 143 -8.47 14.39 -11.43
CA GLN A 143 -7.50 15.28 -10.80
C GLN A 143 -7.04 14.73 -9.44
N LEU A 144 -7.98 14.30 -8.58
CA LEU A 144 -7.66 13.75 -7.26
C LEU A 144 -6.83 12.47 -7.38
N SER A 145 -7.16 11.59 -8.33
CA SER A 145 -6.43 10.35 -8.60
C SER A 145 -4.98 10.62 -9.05
N LEU A 146 -4.78 11.57 -9.97
CA LEU A 146 -3.45 11.95 -10.44
C LEU A 146 -2.60 12.59 -9.33
N ILE A 147 -3.18 13.52 -8.57
CA ILE A 147 -2.49 14.14 -7.43
C ILE A 147 -2.14 13.09 -6.39
N PHE A 148 -3.07 12.16 -6.12
CA PHE A 148 -2.81 11.05 -5.20
C PHE A 148 -1.61 10.20 -5.67
N LEU A 149 -1.54 9.83 -6.96
CA LEU A 149 -0.40 9.13 -7.54
C LEU A 149 0.92 9.88 -7.30
N LEU A 150 0.92 11.20 -7.60
CA LEU A 150 2.11 12.05 -7.44
C LEU A 150 2.59 12.15 -5.99
N LEU A 151 1.69 12.10 -5.01
CA LEU A 151 2.04 12.12 -3.59
C LEU A 151 2.40 10.71 -3.06
N ALA A 152 1.75 9.67 -3.56
CA ALA A 152 2.02 8.30 -3.15
C ALA A 152 3.42 7.84 -3.59
N MET A 153 3.87 8.22 -4.77
CA MET A 153 5.19 7.83 -5.29
C MET A 153 6.35 8.25 -4.37
N PRO A 154 6.53 9.53 -3.99
CA PRO A 154 7.59 9.92 -3.09
C PRO A 154 7.41 9.32 -1.68
N SER A 155 6.18 9.23 -1.17
CA SER A 155 5.90 8.60 0.13
C SER A 155 6.36 7.13 0.17
N MET A 156 5.97 6.34 -0.82
CA MET A 156 6.37 4.93 -0.92
C MET A 156 7.88 4.77 -1.20
N THR A 157 8.47 5.67 -1.99
CA THR A 157 9.92 5.68 -2.22
C THR A 157 10.68 6.00 -0.93
N ALA A 158 10.16 6.89 -0.07
CA ALA A 158 10.74 7.14 1.24
C ALA A 158 10.79 5.88 2.12
N TRP A 159 9.72 5.06 2.10
CA TRP A 159 9.71 3.77 2.79
C TRP A 159 10.77 2.79 2.23
N ALA A 160 10.93 2.74 0.90
CA ALA A 160 11.97 1.94 0.25
C ALA A 160 13.39 2.44 0.62
N LEU A 161 13.59 3.76 0.67
CA LEU A 161 14.85 4.38 1.09
C LEU A 161 15.17 4.09 2.57
N LEU A 162 14.19 4.18 3.46
CA LEU A 162 14.34 3.80 4.87
C LEU A 162 14.77 2.34 4.99
N GLY A 163 14.15 1.47 4.19
CA GLY A 163 14.54 0.05 4.11
C GLY A 163 15.99 -0.11 3.67
N ALA A 164 16.35 0.46 2.53
CA ALA A 164 17.71 0.38 1.99
C ALA A 164 18.77 1.00 2.92
N GLY A 165 18.45 2.11 3.58
CA GLY A 165 19.30 2.73 4.59
C GLY A 165 19.53 1.84 5.81
N SER A 166 18.54 1.07 6.22
CA SER A 166 18.63 0.12 7.32
C SER A 166 19.51 -1.10 7.01
N ALA A 167 19.69 -1.43 5.72
CA ALA A 167 20.45 -2.61 5.28
C ALA A 167 21.88 -2.65 5.85
N ARG A 168 22.55 -1.49 6.00
CA ARG A 168 23.87 -1.38 6.61
C ARG A 168 23.89 -1.79 8.08
N LEU A 169 22.79 -1.58 8.81
CA LEU A 169 22.62 -1.97 10.21
C LEU A 169 22.24 -3.45 10.35
N LEU A 170 21.73 -4.06 9.26
CA LEU A 170 21.18 -5.40 9.22
C LEU A 170 22.13 -6.44 8.61
N GLN A 171 23.45 -6.17 8.62
CA GLN A 171 24.46 -7.05 8.01
C GLN A 171 24.56 -8.44 8.67
N SER A 172 24.09 -8.60 9.91
CA SER A 172 24.09 -9.91 10.56
C SER A 172 22.78 -10.66 10.26
N PRO A 173 22.83 -11.98 9.97
CA PRO A 173 21.64 -12.79 9.72
C PRO A 173 20.61 -12.71 10.85
N GLN A 174 21.07 -12.64 12.10
CA GLN A 174 20.19 -12.54 13.26
C GLN A 174 19.48 -11.18 13.32
N ARG A 175 20.15 -10.07 12.98
CA ARG A 175 19.54 -8.74 12.94
C ARG A 175 18.51 -8.65 11.83
N MET A 176 18.82 -9.16 10.64
CA MET A 176 17.88 -9.25 9.52
C MET A 176 16.66 -10.10 9.91
N LYS A 177 16.89 -11.23 10.57
CA LYS A 177 15.82 -12.08 11.08
C LYS A 177 14.88 -11.30 12.01
N ARG A 178 15.40 -10.65 13.02
CA ARG A 178 14.60 -9.85 13.97
C ARG A 178 13.86 -8.73 13.28
N PHE A 179 14.50 -8.04 12.34
CA PHE A 179 13.90 -6.98 11.56
C PHE A 179 12.69 -7.50 10.76
N ASN A 180 12.85 -8.58 10.00
CA ASN A 180 11.76 -9.20 9.23
C ASN A 180 10.63 -9.70 10.15
N GLN A 181 10.93 -10.23 11.32
CA GLN A 181 9.94 -10.64 12.31
C GLN A 181 9.13 -9.47 12.85
N VAL A 182 9.79 -8.35 13.17
CA VAL A 182 9.10 -7.12 13.58
C VAL A 182 8.20 -6.60 12.46
N LEU A 183 8.71 -6.55 11.23
CA LEU A 183 7.91 -6.13 10.07
C LEU A 183 6.73 -7.07 9.79
N ALA A 184 6.92 -8.37 9.95
CA ALA A 184 5.86 -9.36 9.82
C ALA A 184 4.74 -9.15 10.86
N LEU A 185 5.11 -8.88 12.11
CA LEU A 185 4.14 -8.54 13.17
C LEU A 185 3.41 -7.23 12.87
N LEU A 186 4.13 -6.20 12.42
CA LEU A 186 3.51 -4.93 12.03
C LEU A 186 2.57 -5.09 10.83
N LEU A 187 2.96 -5.89 9.83
CA LEU A 187 2.13 -6.21 8.69
C LEU A 187 0.85 -6.94 9.12
N PHE A 188 1.00 -7.97 9.94
CA PHE A 188 -0.14 -8.73 10.48
C PHE A 188 -1.05 -7.82 11.31
N ALA A 189 -0.50 -7.10 12.28
CA ALA A 189 -1.27 -6.20 13.13
C ALA A 189 -1.99 -5.11 12.33
N SER A 190 -1.31 -4.43 11.39
CA SER A 190 -1.93 -3.39 10.56
C SER A 190 -3.06 -3.92 9.68
N THR A 191 -2.96 -5.18 9.24
CA THR A 191 -3.99 -5.84 8.43
C THR A 191 -5.24 -6.10 9.25
N TRP A 192 -5.08 -6.69 10.44
CA TRP A 192 -6.22 -7.05 11.30
C TRP A 192 -6.86 -5.84 11.98
N LEU A 193 -6.07 -4.82 12.35
CA LEU A 193 -6.62 -3.55 12.83
C LEU A 193 -7.49 -2.87 11.78
N ALA A 194 -7.14 -2.96 10.49
CA ALA A 194 -7.95 -2.39 9.41
C ALA A 194 -9.30 -3.12 9.20
N LEU A 195 -9.48 -4.34 9.74
CA LEU A 195 -10.75 -5.07 9.71
C LEU A 195 -11.65 -4.75 10.90
N LEU A 196 -11.10 -4.19 11.98
CA LEU A 196 -11.84 -3.86 13.21
C LEU A 196 -12.43 -2.45 13.18
N VAL A 197 -11.99 -1.61 12.25
CA VAL A 197 -12.44 -0.22 12.05
C VAL A 197 -13.37 -0.14 10.84
#